data_54618bded438073371c000085e8c7f41
#
_entry.id   54618bded438073371c000085e8c7f41
#
_cell.length_a   1.000
_cell.length_b   1.000
_cell.length_c   1.000
_cell.angle_alpha   90.00
_cell.angle_beta   90.00
_cell.angle_gamma   90.00
#
_symmetry.space_group_name_H-M   'P 1'
#
loop_
_entity.id
_entity.type
_entity.pdbx_description
1 polymer ?
#
loop_
_entity_poly.entity_id
_entity_poly.type
_entity_poly.pdbx_seq_one_letter_code
_entity_poly.pdbx_strand_id
1 'polypeptide(L)'
;MRNIGQIAGRAGQITDLAIRNTRKLYDEYTLDNSKAFRYVYVTCDPGVTIQDVSMQYEYLPEKYRGSFKCNDEELNRIWEVGAYTMHLTTREFFIDGIKRDRWVWSGDAIQSYLMNYYLFFDNETVKRTIWLLRGKDPVTSHSNTIMDYTFYWFLSIYDYYMYSGDKDFVTQLYPRMQSMMDYVLGRTNANGMVEGMTGDWVFVDWADGYLDKKGELSFEQVLFCKSLETMALCAGLAGNTADKTKYEKLASALRSKLEPAFWNEQKQAMVHNRVQGKQSESVTRYANMFSVFFNYLNADKQQTIKHTVLQNDSILKITTPYMRFYELEALCALGEQESVMKEMKAYWGGMLKEGATSFWEKYNPEETGTRHLAMYGRPYGKSLCHAWGASPIYLLGKYYLGVKPTKPGYEEYSVTPCLGGLKWMEGTVPTPYGNIHIYMDKKEIRIKSDGGKGVLNIPTRKGMKAMTIEPGEEQVFKY
;
A
#
# COMPACT_ATOMS: atom_id res chain seq x y z
N MET A 1 -8.22 -8.09 -50.36
CA MET A 1 -7.25 -7.18 -49.76
C MET A 1 -7.21 -7.41 -48.25
N ARG A 2 -6.03 -7.51 -47.70
CA ARG A 2 -5.93 -7.65 -46.24
C ARG A 2 -5.76 -6.23 -45.66
N ASN A 3 -6.73 -5.73 -44.99
CA ASN A 3 -6.58 -4.51 -44.20
C ASN A 3 -6.00 -4.91 -42.87
N ILE A 4 -4.80 -4.44 -42.58
CA ILE A 4 -4.15 -4.67 -41.28
C ILE A 4 -4.22 -3.36 -40.52
N GLY A 5 -5.03 -3.33 -39.46
CA GLY A 5 -5.05 -2.24 -38.51
C GLY A 5 -4.04 -2.54 -37.38
N GLN A 6 -3.13 -1.63 -37.11
CA GLN A 6 -2.22 -1.72 -35.96
C GLN A 6 -2.74 -0.81 -34.85
N ILE A 7 -3.01 -1.36 -33.68
CA ILE A 7 -3.29 -0.59 -32.46
C ILE A 7 -2.07 -0.70 -31.56
N ALA A 8 -1.29 0.37 -31.47
CA ALA A 8 -0.15 0.45 -30.56
C ALA A 8 -0.60 1.07 -29.24
N GLY A 9 -0.74 0.28 -28.21
CA GLY A 9 -0.84 0.79 -26.84
C GLY A 9 0.50 1.41 -26.41
N ARG A 10 0.47 2.46 -25.56
CA ARG A 10 1.65 3.20 -25.06
C ARG A 10 2.69 2.33 -24.36
N ALA A 11 2.46 1.07 -24.24
CA ALA A 11 3.33 0.09 -23.60
C ALA A 11 3.99 -0.88 -24.58
N GLY A 12 4.06 -0.57 -25.86
CA GLY A 12 4.63 -1.46 -26.87
C GLY A 12 3.81 -2.73 -27.10
N GLN A 13 2.57 -2.78 -26.68
CA GLN A 13 1.64 -3.80 -27.13
C GLN A 13 1.13 -3.40 -28.52
N ILE A 14 1.67 -4.04 -29.53
CA ILE A 14 1.15 -3.95 -30.89
C ILE A 14 0.10 -5.04 -31.00
N THR A 15 -1.14 -4.66 -31.26
CA THR A 15 -2.20 -5.61 -31.60
C THR A 15 -2.44 -5.48 -33.10
N ASP A 16 -2.01 -6.48 -33.86
CA ASP A 16 -2.33 -6.57 -35.29
C ASP A 16 -3.72 -7.15 -35.46
N LEU A 17 -4.64 -6.34 -35.94
CA LEU A 17 -5.97 -6.77 -36.31
C LEU A 17 -5.99 -6.98 -37.82
N ALA A 18 -5.99 -8.24 -38.26
CA ALA A 18 -6.18 -8.57 -39.67
C ALA A 18 -7.68 -8.68 -39.99
N ILE A 19 -8.15 -7.75 -40.80
CA ILE A 19 -9.54 -7.68 -41.22
C ILE A 19 -9.70 -8.41 -42.57
N ARG A 20 -10.54 -9.45 -42.61
CA ARG A 20 -10.93 -10.10 -43.85
C ARG A 20 -12.15 -9.39 -44.45
N ASN A 21 -12.00 -8.95 -45.70
CA ASN A 21 -13.09 -8.29 -46.43
C ASN A 21 -14.31 -9.19 -46.52
N THR A 22 -15.39 -8.77 -45.88
CA THR A 22 -16.71 -9.32 -46.06
C THR A 22 -17.51 -8.33 -46.92
N ARG A 23 -18.44 -8.80 -47.74
CA ARG A 23 -19.26 -7.97 -48.65
C ARG A 23 -20.25 -7.02 -47.93
N LYS A 24 -19.84 -6.42 -46.83
CA LYS A 24 -20.61 -5.47 -46.05
C LYS A 24 -20.26 -4.03 -46.49
N LEU A 25 -21.22 -3.13 -46.40
CA LEU A 25 -21.03 -1.70 -46.69
C LEU A 25 -20.08 -1.02 -45.66
N TYR A 26 -19.98 -1.56 -44.44
CA TYR A 26 -19.06 -1.15 -43.39
C TYR A 26 -18.72 -2.37 -42.54
N ASP A 27 -17.59 -2.31 -41.88
CA ASP A 27 -17.12 -3.28 -40.92
C ASP A 27 -16.90 -2.60 -39.54
N GLU A 28 -17.36 -3.23 -38.49
CA GLU A 28 -17.15 -2.81 -37.11
C GLU A 28 -16.22 -3.83 -36.42
N TYR A 29 -15.24 -3.31 -35.70
CA TYR A 29 -14.23 -4.10 -34.99
C TYR A 29 -14.19 -3.71 -33.53
N THR A 30 -14.42 -4.69 -32.67
CA THR A 30 -14.25 -4.57 -31.23
C THR A 30 -13.07 -5.43 -30.79
N LEU A 31 -12.21 -4.90 -29.93
CA LEU A 31 -11.13 -5.68 -29.34
C LEU A 31 -11.70 -6.63 -28.28
N ASP A 32 -11.31 -7.92 -28.35
CA ASP A 32 -11.80 -8.99 -27.45
C ASP A 32 -11.42 -8.77 -25.97
N ASN A 33 -10.40 -7.98 -25.71
CA ASN A 33 -9.88 -7.73 -24.37
C ASN A 33 -9.76 -6.24 -24.11
N SER A 34 -10.07 -5.83 -22.88
CA SER A 34 -9.82 -4.44 -22.42
C SER A 34 -8.33 -4.10 -22.51
N LYS A 35 -8.03 -2.89 -22.91
CA LYS A 35 -6.68 -2.38 -23.10
C LYS A 35 -6.47 -1.13 -22.22
N ALA A 36 -5.29 -1.01 -21.62
CA ALA A 36 -4.87 0.19 -20.96
C ALA A 36 -4.05 1.04 -21.95
N PHE A 37 -4.53 2.23 -22.28
CA PHE A 37 -3.84 3.11 -23.22
C PHE A 37 -4.11 4.57 -22.90
N ARG A 38 -3.30 5.46 -23.45
CA ARG A 38 -3.47 6.90 -23.40
C ARG A 38 -3.66 7.48 -24.80
N TYR A 39 -3.05 6.86 -25.80
CA TYR A 39 -3.12 7.28 -27.20
C TYR A 39 -3.41 6.07 -28.08
N VAL A 40 -4.19 6.29 -29.11
CA VAL A 40 -4.49 5.31 -30.16
C VAL A 40 -4.01 5.90 -31.49
N TYR A 41 -3.20 5.14 -32.20
CA TYR A 41 -2.79 5.44 -33.57
C TYR A 41 -3.50 4.47 -34.49
N VAL A 42 -4.24 4.99 -35.45
CA VAL A 42 -4.93 4.19 -36.46
C VAL A 42 -4.32 4.48 -37.81
N THR A 43 -3.88 3.43 -38.49
CA THR A 43 -3.40 3.50 -39.87
C THR A 43 -4.29 2.65 -40.73
N CYS A 44 -4.59 3.10 -41.93
CA CYS A 44 -5.40 2.37 -42.91
C CYS A 44 -4.79 2.47 -44.31
N ASP A 45 -5.12 1.50 -45.13
CA ASP A 45 -4.67 1.47 -46.53
C ASP A 45 -5.33 2.62 -47.33
N PRO A 46 -4.71 3.06 -48.44
CA PRO A 46 -5.29 4.04 -49.34
C PRO A 46 -6.69 3.59 -49.82
N GLY A 47 -7.66 4.52 -49.74
CA GLY A 47 -9.05 4.24 -50.12
C GLY A 47 -9.93 3.71 -49.01
N VAL A 48 -9.40 3.48 -47.82
CA VAL A 48 -10.19 3.17 -46.60
C VAL A 48 -10.54 4.46 -45.90
N THR A 49 -11.80 4.61 -45.50
CA THR A 49 -12.28 5.73 -44.69
C THR A 49 -12.67 5.23 -43.31
N ILE A 50 -12.10 5.85 -42.26
CA ILE A 50 -12.50 5.61 -40.87
C ILE A 50 -13.72 6.50 -40.61
N GLN A 51 -14.84 5.92 -40.27
CA GLN A 51 -16.08 6.65 -39.99
C GLN A 51 -16.18 7.06 -38.52
N ASP A 52 -15.79 6.16 -37.61
CA ASP A 52 -15.84 6.39 -36.18
C ASP A 52 -14.77 5.61 -35.44
N VAL A 53 -14.29 6.16 -34.34
CA VAL A 53 -13.44 5.49 -33.35
C VAL A 53 -14.05 5.78 -31.97
N SER A 54 -14.62 4.77 -31.38
CA SER A 54 -15.22 4.86 -30.05
C SER A 54 -14.47 4.01 -29.02
N MET A 55 -14.65 4.32 -27.75
CA MET A 55 -14.06 3.61 -26.64
C MET A 55 -15.13 3.33 -25.58
N GLN A 56 -15.22 2.09 -25.18
CA GLN A 56 -16.01 1.71 -24.01
C GLN A 56 -15.11 1.75 -22.76
N TYR A 57 -15.45 2.63 -21.82
CA TYR A 57 -14.73 2.73 -20.55
C TYR A 57 -15.40 1.87 -19.49
N GLU A 58 -14.68 0.87 -19.00
CA GLU A 58 -15.13 -0.04 -17.95
C GLU A 58 -14.54 0.39 -16.60
N TYR A 59 -15.37 0.55 -15.58
CA TYR A 59 -14.97 0.90 -14.22
C TYR A 59 -16.00 0.40 -13.20
N LEU A 60 -15.56 0.22 -11.96
CA LEU A 60 -16.45 0.04 -10.82
C LEU A 60 -16.96 1.42 -10.37
N PRO A 61 -18.30 1.65 -10.24
CA PRO A 61 -18.84 2.97 -9.92
C PRO A 61 -18.69 3.33 -8.43
N GLU A 62 -17.46 3.43 -7.97
CA GLU A 62 -17.13 3.80 -6.60
C GLU A 62 -17.40 5.27 -6.30
N LYS A 63 -17.88 5.53 -5.08
CA LYS A 63 -18.06 6.89 -4.58
C LYS A 63 -16.79 7.38 -3.92
N TYR A 64 -16.29 8.53 -4.36
CA TYR A 64 -15.21 9.25 -3.66
C TYR A 64 -15.78 9.86 -2.37
N ARG A 65 -15.60 9.18 -1.25
CA ARG A 65 -16.04 9.64 0.08
C ARG A 65 -14.95 10.45 0.76
N GLY A 66 -13.69 10.07 0.55
CA GLY A 66 -12.53 10.79 1.02
C GLY A 66 -12.16 11.96 0.12
N SER A 67 -11.53 12.99 0.70
CA SER A 67 -10.99 14.12 -0.03
C SER A 67 -9.81 14.75 0.69
N PHE A 68 -8.96 15.45 -0.05
CA PHE A 68 -7.88 16.29 0.48
C PHE A 68 -7.67 17.49 -0.41
N LYS A 69 -7.51 18.66 0.19
CA LYS A 69 -7.16 19.90 -0.49
C LYS A 69 -6.30 20.77 0.41
N CYS A 70 -5.37 21.52 -0.16
CA CYS A 70 -4.51 22.42 0.57
C CYS A 70 -4.07 23.60 -0.29
N ASN A 71 -3.24 24.49 0.27
CA ASN A 71 -2.68 25.64 -0.45
C ASN A 71 -1.58 25.30 -1.47
N ASP A 72 -1.19 24.03 -1.62
CA ASP A 72 -0.14 23.59 -2.53
C ASP A 72 -0.76 22.79 -3.69
N GLU A 73 -0.78 23.41 -4.89
CA GLU A 73 -1.43 22.82 -6.07
C GLU A 73 -0.74 21.55 -6.58
N GLU A 74 0.59 21.43 -6.41
CA GLU A 74 1.30 20.19 -6.77
C GLU A 74 0.84 19.02 -5.89
N LEU A 75 0.64 19.27 -4.60
CA LEU A 75 0.15 18.26 -3.66
C LEU A 75 -1.32 17.90 -3.94
N ASN A 76 -2.17 18.88 -4.26
CA ASN A 76 -3.55 18.64 -4.69
C ASN A 76 -3.56 17.73 -5.93
N ARG A 77 -2.68 18.00 -6.89
CA ARG A 77 -2.56 17.18 -8.10
C ARG A 77 -2.03 15.77 -7.81
N ILE A 78 -1.11 15.63 -6.87
CA ILE A 78 -0.64 14.30 -6.40
C ILE A 78 -1.80 13.50 -5.83
N TRP A 79 -2.64 14.11 -4.98
CA TRP A 79 -3.81 13.43 -4.43
C TRP A 79 -4.82 13.03 -5.51
N GLU A 80 -5.16 13.92 -6.45
CA GLU A 80 -6.09 13.65 -7.55
C GLU A 80 -5.63 12.49 -8.44
N VAL A 81 -4.34 12.48 -8.83
CA VAL A 81 -3.78 11.41 -9.67
C VAL A 81 -3.71 10.10 -8.90
N GLY A 82 -3.44 10.14 -7.60
CA GLY A 82 -3.54 8.98 -6.70
C GLY A 82 -4.96 8.42 -6.67
N ALA A 83 -5.96 9.28 -6.45
CA ALA A 83 -7.37 8.89 -6.43
C ALA A 83 -7.82 8.28 -7.78
N TYR A 84 -7.39 8.88 -8.89
CA TYR A 84 -7.65 8.33 -10.22
C TYR A 84 -6.93 7.00 -10.47
N THR A 85 -5.71 6.84 -9.96
CA THR A 85 -4.99 5.54 -10.03
C THR A 85 -5.77 4.46 -9.31
N MET A 86 -6.24 4.73 -8.08
CA MET A 86 -7.10 3.81 -7.33
C MET A 86 -8.41 3.49 -8.05
N HIS A 87 -9.06 4.49 -8.65
CA HIS A 87 -10.28 4.29 -9.43
C HIS A 87 -10.07 3.31 -10.59
N LEU A 88 -8.95 3.43 -11.31
CA LEU A 88 -8.64 2.54 -12.43
C LEU A 88 -8.30 1.12 -11.99
N THR A 89 -7.71 0.93 -10.81
CA THR A 89 -7.25 -0.36 -10.30
C THR A 89 -8.23 -1.04 -9.34
N THR A 90 -9.32 -0.37 -8.97
CA THR A 90 -10.43 -0.96 -8.22
C THR A 90 -11.44 -1.53 -9.19
N ARG A 91 -11.59 -2.85 -9.17
CA ARG A 91 -12.50 -3.63 -10.01
C ARG A 91 -13.36 -4.52 -9.11
N GLU A 92 -13.76 -5.70 -9.55
CA GLU A 92 -14.35 -6.70 -8.64
C GLU A 92 -13.42 -7.03 -7.47
N PHE A 93 -12.12 -6.85 -7.70
CA PHE A 93 -11.04 -6.97 -6.74
C PHE A 93 -10.11 -5.75 -6.84
N PHE A 94 -9.26 -5.54 -5.85
CA PHE A 94 -8.13 -4.63 -5.99
C PHE A 94 -7.03 -5.33 -6.78
N ILE A 95 -6.77 -4.84 -7.99
CA ILE A 95 -5.73 -5.37 -8.88
C ILE A 95 -4.47 -4.51 -8.83
N ASP A 96 -3.33 -5.12 -9.14
CA ASP A 96 -2.01 -4.46 -9.17
C ASP A 96 -1.97 -3.27 -10.13
N GLY A 97 -2.46 -3.47 -11.36
CA GLY A 97 -2.45 -2.47 -12.41
C GLY A 97 -3.30 -2.86 -13.61
N ILE A 98 -3.59 -1.87 -14.48
CA ILE A 98 -4.49 -2.07 -15.63
C ILE A 98 -3.77 -2.48 -16.91
N LYS A 99 -2.43 -2.40 -16.94
CA LYS A 99 -1.66 -2.66 -18.16
C LYS A 99 -1.33 -4.12 -18.34
N ARG A 100 -0.69 -4.69 -17.35
CA ARG A 100 -0.10 -6.03 -17.37
C ARG A 100 -0.44 -6.71 -16.06
N ASP A 101 -0.30 -8.03 -15.98
CA ASP A 101 -0.80 -8.89 -14.92
C ASP A 101 -2.30 -8.72 -14.73
N ARG A 102 -2.80 -7.53 -14.36
CA ARG A 102 -4.22 -7.25 -14.06
C ARG A 102 -4.76 -8.30 -13.08
N TRP A 103 -3.94 -8.59 -12.08
CA TRP A 103 -4.14 -9.68 -11.15
C TRP A 103 -4.17 -9.17 -9.71
N VAL A 104 -4.52 -10.05 -8.81
CA VAL A 104 -4.58 -9.76 -7.38
C VAL A 104 -3.30 -10.27 -6.72
N TRP A 105 -2.48 -9.35 -6.21
CA TRP A 105 -1.25 -9.63 -5.48
C TRP A 105 -1.39 -9.14 -4.05
N SER A 106 -1.03 -9.98 -3.06
CA SER A 106 -1.30 -9.68 -1.65
C SER A 106 -0.55 -8.45 -1.15
N GLY A 107 0.71 -8.26 -1.57
CA GLY A 107 1.50 -7.09 -1.20
C GLY A 107 0.95 -5.77 -1.77
N ASP A 108 0.36 -5.81 -2.98
CA ASP A 108 -0.33 -4.69 -3.61
C ASP A 108 -1.67 -4.41 -2.94
N ALA A 109 -2.40 -5.49 -2.67
CA ALA A 109 -3.76 -5.42 -2.16
C ALA A 109 -3.84 -4.78 -0.77
N ILE A 110 -2.92 -5.11 0.16
CA ILE A 110 -2.92 -4.48 1.49
C ILE A 110 -2.78 -2.96 1.40
N GLN A 111 -1.92 -2.46 0.51
CA GLN A 111 -1.77 -1.02 0.32
C GLN A 111 -3.03 -0.41 -0.30
N SER A 112 -3.64 -1.11 -1.27
CA SER A 112 -4.91 -0.69 -1.86
C SER A 112 -6.02 -0.60 -0.81
N TYR A 113 -6.09 -1.54 0.15
CA TYR A 113 -7.06 -1.47 1.26
C TYR A 113 -6.82 -0.25 2.15
N LEU A 114 -5.55 0.02 2.50
CA LEU A 114 -5.19 1.17 3.32
C LEU A 114 -5.57 2.50 2.64
N MET A 115 -5.33 2.61 1.33
CA MET A 115 -5.75 3.78 0.55
C MET A 115 -7.27 3.87 0.40
N ASN A 116 -7.96 2.73 0.21
CA ASN A 116 -9.41 2.64 0.13
C ASN A 116 -10.10 3.17 1.39
N TYR A 117 -9.54 2.94 2.57
CA TYR A 117 -10.11 3.47 3.82
C TYR A 117 -10.08 4.99 3.92
N TYR A 118 -9.28 5.68 3.10
CA TYR A 118 -9.23 7.14 3.03
C TYR A 118 -9.83 7.71 1.74
N LEU A 119 -10.38 6.85 0.86
CA LEU A 119 -10.93 7.27 -0.43
C LEU A 119 -12.37 6.80 -0.64
N PHE A 120 -12.58 5.51 -0.87
CA PHE A 120 -13.90 4.93 -1.18
C PHE A 120 -14.58 4.37 0.06
N PHE A 121 -13.83 3.72 0.91
CA PHE A 121 -14.29 2.92 2.04
C PHE A 121 -15.18 1.74 1.60
N ASP A 122 -14.82 1.11 0.49
CA ASP A 122 -15.50 -0.09 -0.01
C ASP A 122 -14.96 -1.33 0.71
N ASN A 123 -15.74 -1.81 1.69
CA ASN A 123 -15.41 -3.01 2.46
C ASN A 123 -15.71 -4.30 1.68
N GLU A 124 -16.64 -4.28 0.72
CA GLU A 124 -17.04 -5.48 -0.01
C GLU A 124 -15.93 -5.92 -0.97
N THR A 125 -15.30 -4.97 -1.67
CA THR A 125 -14.14 -5.29 -2.51
C THR A 125 -12.95 -5.75 -1.69
N VAL A 126 -12.74 -5.20 -0.49
CA VAL A 126 -11.69 -5.69 0.45
C VAL A 126 -11.96 -7.14 0.83
N LYS A 127 -13.16 -7.48 1.29
CA LYS A 127 -13.54 -8.86 1.67
C LYS A 127 -13.33 -9.85 0.54
N ARG A 128 -13.83 -9.52 -0.66
CA ARG A 128 -13.66 -10.38 -1.84
C ARG A 128 -12.21 -10.62 -2.16
N THR A 129 -11.37 -9.58 -2.07
CA THR A 129 -9.94 -9.65 -2.37
C THR A 129 -9.20 -10.48 -1.34
N ILE A 130 -9.44 -10.28 -0.04
CA ILE A 130 -8.86 -11.08 1.06
C ILE A 130 -9.22 -12.56 0.87
N TRP A 131 -10.49 -12.84 0.56
CA TRP A 131 -10.97 -14.21 0.37
C TRP A 131 -10.31 -14.91 -0.82
N LEU A 132 -10.21 -14.20 -1.95
CA LEU A 132 -9.57 -14.72 -3.17
C LEU A 132 -8.09 -15.05 -2.93
N LEU A 133 -7.35 -14.15 -2.30
CA LEU A 133 -5.91 -14.28 -2.06
C LEU A 133 -5.53 -15.45 -1.17
N ARG A 134 -6.46 -15.93 -0.35
CA ARG A 134 -6.24 -17.12 0.47
C ARG A 134 -6.05 -18.39 -0.38
N GLY A 135 -6.62 -18.46 -1.55
CA GLY A 135 -6.59 -19.65 -2.40
C GLY A 135 -7.40 -20.83 -1.84
N LYS A 136 -7.07 -22.04 -2.25
CA LYS A 136 -7.79 -23.29 -1.90
C LYS A 136 -7.12 -24.02 -0.76
N ASP A 137 -7.84 -24.94 -0.11
CA ASP A 137 -7.31 -25.96 0.79
C ASP A 137 -7.10 -27.29 0.03
N PRO A 138 -6.11 -28.12 0.40
CA PRO A 138 -5.07 -27.81 1.39
C PRO A 138 -4.09 -26.73 0.92
N VAL A 139 -3.51 -25.98 1.87
CA VAL A 139 -2.47 -24.97 1.54
C VAL A 139 -1.19 -25.70 1.14
N THR A 140 -0.70 -25.43 -0.06
CA THR A 140 0.50 -26.05 -0.63
C THR A 140 1.59 -25.05 -1.00
N SER A 141 1.29 -23.76 -0.92
CA SER A 141 2.23 -22.68 -1.23
C SER A 141 1.90 -21.41 -0.44
N HIS A 142 2.84 -20.50 -0.38
CA HIS A 142 2.58 -19.12 0.06
C HIS A 142 1.56 -18.42 -0.83
N SER A 143 0.92 -17.37 -0.30
CA SER A 143 0.04 -16.50 -1.08
C SER A 143 0.79 -15.94 -2.29
N ASN A 144 0.23 -16.08 -3.48
CA ASN A 144 0.90 -15.74 -4.75
C ASN A 144 2.28 -16.42 -4.94
N THR A 145 2.59 -17.52 -4.24
CA THR A 145 3.91 -18.18 -4.16
C THR A 145 5.03 -17.35 -3.52
N ILE A 146 4.70 -16.20 -2.95
CA ILE A 146 5.63 -15.24 -2.36
C ILE A 146 5.52 -15.27 -0.83
N MET A 147 6.64 -15.44 -0.14
CA MET A 147 6.68 -15.64 1.31
C MET A 147 6.17 -14.39 2.06
N ASP A 148 6.73 -13.23 1.79
CA ASP A 148 6.33 -11.95 2.38
C ASP A 148 4.85 -11.60 2.07
N TYR A 149 4.32 -12.00 0.91
CA TYR A 149 2.91 -11.78 0.53
C TYR A 149 1.93 -12.55 1.42
N THR A 150 2.34 -13.70 1.95
CA THR A 150 1.55 -14.42 2.96
C THR A 150 1.42 -13.60 4.24
N PHE A 151 2.50 -12.95 4.69
CA PHE A 151 2.44 -12.10 5.88
C PHE A 151 1.60 -10.84 5.65
N TYR A 152 1.72 -10.20 4.51
CA TYR A 152 0.85 -9.08 4.14
C TYR A 152 -0.63 -9.48 4.10
N TRP A 153 -0.95 -10.71 3.69
CA TRP A 153 -2.33 -11.20 3.76
C TRP A 153 -2.85 -11.24 5.20
N PHE A 154 -2.06 -11.70 6.18
CA PHE A 154 -2.45 -11.64 7.60
C PHE A 154 -2.59 -10.21 8.10
N LEU A 155 -1.65 -9.34 7.79
CA LEU A 155 -1.68 -7.94 8.20
C LEU A 155 -2.91 -7.23 7.66
N SER A 156 -3.30 -7.53 6.42
CA SER A 156 -4.49 -6.95 5.79
C SER A 156 -5.79 -7.28 6.54
N ILE A 157 -5.87 -8.44 7.19
CA ILE A 157 -7.02 -8.84 8.00
C ILE A 157 -7.08 -8.06 9.31
N TYR A 158 -5.91 -7.81 9.93
CA TYR A 158 -5.82 -6.92 11.08
C TYR A 158 -6.32 -5.51 10.73
N ASP A 159 -5.81 -4.93 9.63
CA ASP A 159 -6.20 -3.61 9.19
C ASP A 159 -7.69 -3.56 8.82
N TYR A 160 -8.18 -4.57 8.10
CA TYR A 160 -9.61 -4.66 7.79
C TYR A 160 -10.47 -4.60 9.06
N TYR A 161 -10.14 -5.38 10.08
CA TYR A 161 -10.87 -5.37 11.33
C TYR A 161 -10.77 -4.02 12.05
N MET A 162 -9.60 -3.41 12.08
CA MET A 162 -9.41 -2.10 12.73
C MET A 162 -10.22 -1.00 12.06
N TYR A 163 -10.26 -0.98 10.72
CA TYR A 163 -11.01 0.05 9.99
C TYR A 163 -12.51 -0.23 9.89
N SER A 164 -12.94 -1.47 9.70
CA SER A 164 -14.35 -1.83 9.49
C SER A 164 -15.11 -2.19 10.75
N GLY A 165 -14.45 -2.81 11.73
CA GLY A 165 -15.10 -3.44 12.90
C GLY A 165 -15.81 -4.76 12.59
N ASP A 166 -15.71 -5.29 11.38
CA ASP A 166 -16.44 -6.48 10.91
C ASP A 166 -15.87 -7.76 11.52
N LYS A 167 -16.29 -8.03 12.75
CA LYS A 167 -15.95 -9.25 13.48
C LYS A 167 -16.46 -10.51 12.79
N ASP A 168 -17.62 -10.44 12.15
CA ASP A 168 -18.28 -11.61 11.57
C ASP A 168 -17.47 -12.15 10.40
N PHE A 169 -17.00 -11.28 9.50
CA PHE A 169 -16.12 -11.67 8.41
C PHE A 169 -14.81 -12.30 8.91
N VAL A 170 -14.16 -11.69 9.91
CA VAL A 170 -12.94 -12.22 10.50
C VAL A 170 -13.17 -13.60 11.13
N THR A 171 -14.28 -13.78 11.82
CA THR A 171 -14.65 -15.08 12.42
C THR A 171 -14.90 -16.16 11.36
N GLN A 172 -15.58 -15.81 10.27
CA GLN A 172 -15.80 -16.73 9.13
C GLN A 172 -14.48 -17.10 8.43
N LEU A 173 -13.54 -16.16 8.34
CA LEU A 173 -12.25 -16.38 7.69
C LEU A 173 -11.28 -17.18 8.57
N TYR A 174 -11.45 -17.18 9.88
CA TYR A 174 -10.49 -17.71 10.85
C TYR A 174 -10.02 -19.16 10.57
N PRO A 175 -10.87 -20.16 10.23
CA PRO A 175 -10.40 -21.49 9.88
C PRO A 175 -9.41 -21.52 8.70
N ARG A 176 -9.60 -20.60 7.75
CA ARG A 176 -8.70 -20.46 6.60
C ARG A 176 -7.38 -19.76 6.98
N MET A 177 -7.43 -18.89 7.98
CA MET A 177 -6.23 -18.30 8.57
C MET A 177 -5.41 -19.35 9.31
N GLN A 178 -6.08 -20.26 10.05
CA GLN A 178 -5.41 -21.35 10.75
C GLN A 178 -4.64 -22.24 9.77
N SER A 179 -5.28 -22.74 8.72
CA SER A 179 -4.61 -23.62 7.76
C SER A 179 -3.44 -22.95 7.02
N MET A 180 -3.52 -21.64 6.74
CA MET A 180 -2.39 -20.89 6.18
C MET A 180 -1.26 -20.73 7.23
N MET A 181 -1.60 -20.42 8.48
CA MET A 181 -0.59 -20.27 9.53
C MET A 181 0.07 -21.61 9.88
N ASP A 182 -0.67 -22.72 9.86
CA ASP A 182 -0.10 -24.06 10.05
C ASP A 182 0.91 -24.41 8.93
N TYR A 183 0.62 -24.02 7.68
CA TYR A 183 1.58 -24.13 6.58
C TYR A 183 2.86 -23.32 6.87
N VAL A 184 2.73 -22.06 7.32
CA VAL A 184 3.87 -21.21 7.67
C VAL A 184 4.67 -21.80 8.84
N LEU A 185 3.99 -22.23 9.91
CA LEU A 185 4.65 -22.82 11.10
C LEU A 185 5.39 -24.11 10.77
N GLY A 186 4.87 -24.92 9.84
CA GLY A 186 5.55 -26.13 9.35
C GLY A 186 6.84 -25.84 8.56
N ARG A 187 7.12 -24.56 8.25
CA ARG A 187 8.29 -24.08 7.48
C ARG A 187 9.25 -23.22 8.31
N THR A 188 9.02 -23.12 9.61
CA THR A 188 9.97 -22.45 10.51
C THR A 188 11.18 -23.35 10.82
N ASN A 189 12.34 -22.71 10.99
CA ASN A 189 13.55 -23.41 11.40
C ASN A 189 13.59 -23.70 12.93
N ALA A 190 14.66 -24.31 13.42
CA ALA A 190 14.83 -24.63 14.83
C ALA A 190 14.80 -23.40 15.77
N ASN A 191 15.04 -22.20 15.26
CA ASN A 191 14.94 -20.95 16.01
C ASN A 191 13.50 -20.41 16.07
N GLY A 192 12.55 -21.05 15.36
CA GLY A 192 11.18 -20.57 15.17
C GLY A 192 11.09 -19.37 14.24
N MET A 193 12.06 -19.20 13.36
CA MET A 193 12.14 -18.15 12.34
C MET A 193 11.84 -18.74 10.96
N VAL A 194 11.40 -17.90 10.03
CA VAL A 194 11.15 -18.30 8.64
C VAL A 194 12.39 -18.07 7.79
N GLU A 195 12.60 -18.96 6.84
CA GLU A 195 13.61 -18.84 5.78
C GLU A 195 12.96 -19.27 4.47
N GLY A 196 13.37 -18.66 3.34
CA GLY A 196 12.93 -19.12 2.04
C GLY A 196 13.40 -20.54 1.76
N MET A 197 12.45 -21.42 1.46
CA MET A 197 12.72 -22.82 1.11
C MET A 197 12.63 -23.01 -0.41
N THR A 198 13.07 -24.19 -0.88
CA THR A 198 12.93 -24.53 -2.31
C THR A 198 11.48 -24.38 -2.76
N GLY A 199 11.26 -23.57 -3.81
CA GLY A 199 9.94 -23.26 -4.36
C GLY A 199 9.31 -21.98 -3.80
N ASP A 200 9.86 -21.37 -2.75
CA ASP A 200 9.41 -20.10 -2.24
C ASP A 200 10.07 -18.95 -3.02
N TRP A 201 9.30 -17.92 -3.27
CA TRP A 201 9.82 -16.66 -3.76
C TRP A 201 9.88 -15.67 -2.58
N VAL A 202 11.09 -15.33 -2.15
CA VAL A 202 11.35 -14.23 -1.21
C VAL A 202 11.50 -12.97 -2.04
N PHE A 203 10.49 -12.08 -1.99
CA PHE A 203 10.43 -10.95 -2.91
C PHE A 203 11.09 -9.70 -2.34
N VAL A 204 10.65 -9.21 -1.21
CA VAL A 204 11.01 -7.94 -0.54
C VAL A 204 10.64 -6.73 -1.39
N ASP A 205 11.34 -6.47 -2.51
CA ASP A 205 11.11 -5.30 -3.36
C ASP A 205 11.77 -5.46 -4.75
N TRP A 206 11.35 -4.64 -5.72
CA TRP A 206 12.04 -4.39 -6.99
C TRP A 206 13.17 -3.36 -6.81
N ALA A 207 14.11 -3.63 -5.91
CA ALA A 207 15.22 -2.75 -5.61
C ALA A 207 16.17 -2.56 -6.81
N ASP A 208 16.80 -1.38 -6.92
CA ASP A 208 17.83 -1.12 -7.94
C ASP A 208 19.20 -1.71 -7.57
N GLY A 209 19.39 -2.14 -6.32
CA GLY A 209 20.58 -2.80 -5.83
C GLY A 209 20.34 -4.25 -5.44
N TYR A 210 21.43 -4.96 -5.20
CA TYR A 210 21.38 -6.35 -4.74
C TYR A 210 20.81 -6.46 -3.32
N LEU A 211 19.82 -7.32 -3.16
CA LEU A 211 19.28 -7.75 -1.86
C LEU A 211 19.60 -9.25 -1.67
N ASP A 212 20.39 -9.57 -0.66
CA ASP A 212 20.64 -10.97 -0.30
C ASP A 212 19.39 -11.59 0.33
N LYS A 213 18.84 -12.61 -0.31
CA LYS A 213 17.59 -13.27 0.11
C LYS A 213 17.83 -14.60 0.79
N LYS A 214 19.03 -14.82 1.32
CA LYS A 214 19.42 -16.07 2.00
C LYS A 214 19.22 -15.99 3.50
N GLY A 215 18.90 -17.13 4.08
CA GLY A 215 18.76 -17.30 5.53
C GLY A 215 17.58 -16.55 6.12
N GLU A 216 17.71 -16.14 7.37
CA GLU A 216 16.68 -15.42 8.11
C GLU A 216 16.75 -13.92 7.77
N LEU A 217 15.85 -13.43 6.91
CA LEU A 217 15.73 -11.99 6.63
C LEU A 217 15.02 -11.32 7.80
N SER A 218 15.62 -10.26 8.34
CA SER A 218 15.03 -9.49 9.45
C SER A 218 13.67 -8.91 9.09
N PHE A 219 13.50 -8.44 7.86
CA PHE A 219 12.24 -7.97 7.28
C PHE A 219 11.12 -9.03 7.41
N GLU A 220 11.39 -10.26 6.98
CA GLU A 220 10.43 -11.36 7.03
C GLU A 220 10.04 -11.73 8.48
N GLN A 221 11.00 -11.73 9.40
CA GLN A 221 10.72 -12.04 10.80
C GLN A 221 9.83 -10.98 11.45
N VAL A 222 10.02 -9.70 11.11
CA VAL A 222 9.18 -8.60 11.59
C VAL A 222 7.73 -8.79 11.11
N LEU A 223 7.52 -9.10 9.83
CA LEU A 223 6.19 -9.36 9.26
C LEU A 223 5.57 -10.63 9.82
N PHE A 224 6.35 -11.69 10.00
CA PHE A 224 5.88 -12.95 10.60
C PHE A 224 5.44 -12.75 12.05
N CYS A 225 6.23 -12.01 12.84
CA CYS A 225 5.86 -11.67 14.22
C CYS A 225 4.50 -10.94 14.27
N LYS A 226 4.30 -9.93 13.40
CA LYS A 226 3.02 -9.20 13.31
C LYS A 226 1.88 -10.11 12.85
N SER A 227 2.15 -11.08 11.96
CA SER A 227 1.15 -12.07 11.53
C SER A 227 0.71 -12.98 12.68
N LEU A 228 1.62 -13.37 13.58
CA LEU A 228 1.29 -14.14 14.79
C LEU A 228 0.44 -13.30 15.77
N GLU A 229 0.76 -12.02 15.95
CA GLU A 229 -0.08 -11.10 16.75
C GLU A 229 -1.49 -10.97 16.14
N THR A 230 -1.61 -10.90 14.82
CA THR A 230 -2.89 -10.90 14.11
C THR A 230 -3.67 -12.20 14.34
N MET A 231 -2.99 -13.35 14.27
CA MET A 231 -3.62 -14.64 14.55
C MET A 231 -4.16 -14.70 15.99
N ALA A 232 -3.42 -14.19 16.98
CA ALA A 232 -3.87 -14.16 18.37
C ALA A 232 -5.14 -13.29 18.53
N LEU A 233 -5.18 -12.13 17.90
CA LEU A 233 -6.36 -11.26 17.86
C LEU A 233 -7.55 -11.99 17.24
N CYS A 234 -7.39 -12.55 16.04
CA CYS A 234 -8.47 -13.20 15.29
C CYS A 234 -8.97 -14.47 16.00
N ALA A 235 -8.09 -15.24 16.65
CA ALA A 235 -8.48 -16.37 17.50
C ALA A 235 -9.38 -15.94 18.66
N GLY A 236 -9.04 -14.81 19.30
CA GLY A 236 -9.87 -14.23 20.37
C GLY A 236 -11.24 -13.80 19.85
N LEU A 237 -11.32 -13.19 18.66
CA LEU A 237 -12.59 -12.80 18.02
C LEU A 237 -13.46 -14.01 17.68
N ALA A 238 -12.84 -15.11 17.23
CA ALA A 238 -13.50 -16.37 16.94
C ALA A 238 -13.87 -17.20 18.20
N GLY A 239 -13.53 -16.72 19.40
CA GLY A 239 -13.79 -17.42 20.66
C GLY A 239 -12.85 -18.59 20.94
N ASN A 240 -11.77 -18.75 20.19
CA ASN A 240 -10.78 -19.81 20.37
C ASN A 240 -9.66 -19.40 21.34
N THR A 241 -9.89 -19.55 22.63
CA THR A 241 -8.94 -19.14 23.68
C THR A 241 -7.62 -19.96 23.64
N ALA A 242 -7.68 -21.22 23.24
CA ALA A 242 -6.50 -22.08 23.16
C ALA A 242 -5.54 -21.57 22.10
N ASP A 243 -6.06 -21.28 20.89
CA ASP A 243 -5.27 -20.73 19.79
C ASP A 243 -4.79 -19.31 20.09
N LYS A 244 -5.64 -18.47 20.71
CA LYS A 244 -5.22 -17.13 21.15
C LYS A 244 -3.94 -17.25 22.00
N THR A 245 -3.97 -18.08 23.03
CA THR A 245 -2.82 -18.29 23.92
C THR A 245 -1.61 -18.90 23.19
N LYS A 246 -1.83 -19.85 22.25
CA LYS A 246 -0.78 -20.41 21.39
C LYS A 246 -0.07 -19.31 20.61
N TYR A 247 -0.82 -18.47 19.89
CA TYR A 247 -0.25 -17.45 19.02
C TYR A 247 0.35 -16.27 19.79
N GLU A 248 -0.20 -15.88 20.94
CA GLU A 248 0.40 -14.90 21.85
C GLU A 248 1.80 -15.38 22.33
N LYS A 249 1.94 -16.64 22.70
CA LYS A 249 3.23 -17.23 23.11
C LYS A 249 4.23 -17.24 21.93
N LEU A 250 3.80 -17.64 20.74
CA LEU A 250 4.66 -17.67 19.56
C LEU A 250 5.11 -16.25 19.16
N ALA A 251 4.20 -15.29 19.15
CA ALA A 251 4.51 -13.91 18.84
C ALA A 251 5.51 -13.32 19.86
N SER A 252 5.26 -13.51 21.15
CA SER A 252 6.15 -13.05 22.23
C SER A 252 7.54 -13.69 22.14
N ALA A 253 7.60 -14.98 21.89
CA ALA A 253 8.86 -15.72 21.74
C ALA A 253 9.66 -15.24 20.52
N LEU A 254 9.00 -15.00 19.38
CA LEU A 254 9.67 -14.46 18.19
C LEU A 254 10.11 -13.01 18.43
N ARG A 255 9.24 -12.17 18.97
CA ARG A 255 9.53 -10.76 19.24
C ARG A 255 10.76 -10.58 20.13
N SER A 256 10.88 -11.40 21.18
CA SER A 256 12.05 -11.36 22.09
C SER A 256 13.37 -11.71 21.42
N LYS A 257 13.34 -12.40 20.27
CA LYS A 257 14.51 -12.78 19.48
C LYS A 257 14.91 -11.75 18.42
N LEU A 258 13.99 -10.85 18.00
CA LEU A 258 14.24 -9.94 16.85
C LEU A 258 15.44 -9.03 17.11
N GLU A 259 15.42 -8.32 18.24
CA GLU A 259 16.51 -7.41 18.59
C GLU A 259 17.83 -8.15 18.80
N PRO A 260 17.96 -9.20 19.64
CA PRO A 260 19.20 -9.93 19.81
C PRO A 260 19.73 -10.55 18.52
N ALA A 261 18.85 -10.96 17.60
CA ALA A 261 19.26 -11.60 16.35
C ALA A 261 19.77 -10.62 15.29
N PHE A 262 19.14 -9.45 15.19
CA PHE A 262 19.33 -8.56 14.04
C PHE A 262 19.85 -7.18 14.38
N TRP A 263 19.74 -6.70 15.63
CA TRP A 263 20.32 -5.43 16.01
C TRP A 263 21.85 -5.50 16.04
N ASN A 264 22.51 -4.56 15.38
CA ASN A 264 23.97 -4.47 15.37
C ASN A 264 24.38 -3.15 16.05
N GLU A 265 25.11 -3.28 17.18
CA GLU A 265 25.51 -2.12 17.99
C GLU A 265 26.54 -1.22 17.30
N GLN A 266 27.34 -1.74 16.37
CA GLN A 266 28.30 -0.92 15.63
C GLN A 266 27.59 -0.11 14.52
N LYS A 267 26.58 -0.71 13.90
CA LYS A 267 25.79 -0.10 12.81
C LYS A 267 24.63 0.74 13.33
N GLN A 268 24.25 0.55 14.58
CA GLN A 268 23.10 1.18 15.23
C GLN A 268 21.81 0.99 14.40
N ALA A 269 21.62 -0.22 13.92
CA ALA A 269 20.52 -0.62 13.02
C ALA A 269 20.28 -2.13 13.06
N MET A 270 19.13 -2.57 12.60
CA MET A 270 18.88 -3.97 12.25
C MET A 270 19.58 -4.30 10.93
N VAL A 271 20.38 -5.37 10.91
CA VAL A 271 21.01 -5.90 9.70
C VAL A 271 19.96 -6.56 8.79
N HIS A 272 20.28 -6.66 7.51
CA HIS A 272 19.35 -7.17 6.50
C HIS A 272 18.95 -8.62 6.74
N ASN A 273 19.94 -9.50 6.98
CA ASN A 273 19.71 -10.92 7.21
C ASN A 273 20.73 -11.55 8.14
N ARG A 274 20.46 -12.80 8.48
CA ARG A 274 21.36 -13.67 9.23
C ARG A 274 21.42 -15.02 8.52
N VAL A 275 22.64 -15.48 8.22
CA VAL A 275 22.88 -16.74 7.53
C VAL A 275 23.66 -17.67 8.47
N GLN A 276 23.13 -18.85 8.73
CA GLN A 276 23.72 -19.82 9.68
C GLN A 276 24.04 -19.19 11.05
N GLY A 277 23.12 -18.35 11.55
CA GLY A 277 23.25 -17.69 12.83
C GLY A 277 24.18 -16.46 12.87
N LYS A 278 24.84 -16.10 11.76
CA LYS A 278 25.74 -14.95 11.68
C LYS A 278 25.04 -13.76 11.00
N GLN A 279 25.09 -12.58 11.63
CA GLN A 279 24.62 -11.34 11.04
C GLN A 279 25.40 -10.99 9.78
N SER A 280 24.70 -10.51 8.75
CA SER A 280 25.35 -9.95 7.56
C SER A 280 25.88 -8.54 7.82
N GLU A 281 26.80 -8.08 6.94
CA GLU A 281 27.28 -6.70 6.98
C GLU A 281 26.30 -5.70 6.36
N SER A 282 25.25 -6.16 5.70
CA SER A 282 24.29 -5.32 5.00
C SER A 282 23.26 -4.73 5.94
N VAL A 283 23.00 -3.43 5.82
CA VAL A 283 21.86 -2.73 6.42
C VAL A 283 20.97 -2.22 5.30
N THR A 284 19.67 -2.45 5.42
CA THR A 284 18.67 -1.98 4.47
C THR A 284 17.54 -1.25 5.19
N ARG A 285 16.73 -0.50 4.47
CA ARG A 285 15.61 0.25 5.04
C ARG A 285 14.47 -0.66 5.50
N TYR A 286 14.30 -1.82 4.88
CA TYR A 286 13.09 -2.66 5.00
C TYR A 286 12.76 -3.08 6.43
N ALA A 287 13.61 -3.86 7.11
CA ALA A 287 13.33 -4.25 8.50
C ALA A 287 13.29 -3.07 9.47
N ASN A 288 14.13 -2.08 9.23
CA ASN A 288 14.25 -0.91 10.08
C ASN A 288 12.97 -0.06 10.06
N MET A 289 12.36 0.21 8.87
CA MET A 289 11.12 0.97 8.78
C MET A 289 9.93 0.22 9.42
N PHE A 290 9.81 -1.10 9.18
CA PHE A 290 8.73 -1.89 9.78
C PHE A 290 8.87 -2.01 11.30
N SER A 291 10.09 -2.13 11.82
CA SER A 291 10.35 -2.16 13.26
C SER A 291 9.97 -0.85 13.96
N VAL A 292 10.09 0.28 13.25
CA VAL A 292 9.65 1.60 13.74
C VAL A 292 8.14 1.64 13.85
N PHE A 293 7.41 1.44 12.77
CA PHE A 293 5.97 1.67 12.83
C PHE A 293 5.17 0.55 13.51
N PHE A 294 5.72 -0.67 13.63
CA PHE A 294 5.16 -1.70 14.52
C PHE A 294 5.55 -1.54 15.99
N ASN A 295 6.43 -0.57 16.29
CA ASN A 295 6.92 -0.32 17.64
C ASN A 295 7.61 -1.55 18.27
N TYR A 296 8.50 -2.19 17.50
CA TYR A 296 9.23 -3.38 17.95
C TYR A 296 10.58 -3.07 18.60
N LEU A 297 11.04 -1.82 18.50
CA LEU A 297 12.22 -1.30 19.15
C LEU A 297 11.84 -0.21 20.16
N ASN A 298 12.68 0.05 21.13
CA ASN A 298 12.47 1.15 22.06
C ASN A 298 12.63 2.52 21.35
N ALA A 299 12.15 3.59 22.00
CA ALA A 299 12.11 4.93 21.40
C ALA A 299 13.50 5.44 20.98
N ASP A 300 14.54 5.17 21.77
CA ASP A 300 15.91 5.62 21.47
C ASP A 300 16.45 4.95 20.21
N LYS A 301 16.24 3.65 20.06
CA LYS A 301 16.62 2.89 18.86
C LYS A 301 15.82 3.32 17.63
N GLN A 302 14.53 3.61 17.78
CA GLN A 302 13.71 4.15 16.70
C GLN A 302 14.26 5.53 16.23
N GLN A 303 14.60 6.44 17.14
CA GLN A 303 15.21 7.72 16.79
C GLN A 303 16.60 7.53 16.17
N THR A 304 17.38 6.57 16.62
CA THR A 304 18.67 6.23 16.03
C THR A 304 18.51 5.78 14.58
N ILE A 305 17.60 4.83 14.30
CA ILE A 305 17.29 4.33 12.94
C ILE A 305 16.89 5.46 11.99
N LYS A 306 16.19 6.48 12.48
CA LYS A 306 15.86 7.65 11.66
C LYS A 306 17.09 8.23 10.98
N HIS A 307 18.17 8.42 11.73
CA HIS A 307 19.40 9.04 11.22
C HIS A 307 20.36 8.06 10.58
N THR A 308 20.50 6.85 11.15
CA THR A 308 21.48 5.86 10.67
C THR A 308 20.99 5.13 9.41
N VAL A 309 19.67 5.06 9.19
CA VAL A 309 19.08 4.29 8.08
C VAL A 309 18.14 5.11 7.20
N LEU A 310 17.03 5.64 7.77
CA LEU A 310 15.94 6.20 6.95
C LEU A 310 16.31 7.50 6.26
N GLN A 311 17.09 8.36 6.92
CA GLN A 311 17.59 9.63 6.38
C GLN A 311 19.05 9.55 5.91
N ASN A 312 19.64 8.35 5.87
CA ASN A 312 21.03 8.16 5.47
C ASN A 312 21.13 7.84 3.97
N ASP A 313 21.72 8.76 3.22
CA ASP A 313 21.88 8.62 1.76
C ASP A 313 22.87 7.52 1.35
N SER A 314 23.72 7.02 2.25
CA SER A 314 24.59 5.87 1.98
C SER A 314 23.88 4.52 2.00
N ILE A 315 22.67 4.45 2.57
CA ILE A 315 21.83 3.25 2.57
C ILE A 315 21.01 3.22 1.28
N LEU A 316 20.98 2.05 0.61
CA LEU A 316 20.26 1.84 -0.65
C LEU A 316 18.87 2.49 -0.61
N LYS A 317 18.65 3.42 -1.54
CA LYS A 317 17.37 4.13 -1.67
C LYS A 317 16.30 3.22 -2.25
N ILE A 318 15.09 3.42 -1.78
CA ILE A 318 13.91 2.74 -2.31
C ILE A 318 13.38 3.54 -3.50
N THR A 319 13.19 2.87 -4.64
CA THR A 319 12.73 3.46 -5.90
C THR A 319 11.36 2.93 -6.34
N THR A 320 10.73 2.07 -5.52
CA THR A 320 9.37 1.61 -5.74
C THR A 320 8.40 2.40 -4.86
N PRO A 321 7.24 2.84 -5.34
CA PRO A 321 6.21 3.40 -4.47
C PRO A 321 5.76 2.39 -3.42
N TYR A 322 5.83 1.08 -3.75
CA TYR A 322 5.52 -0.03 -2.87
C TYR A 322 6.19 0.08 -1.50
N MET A 323 7.52 0.18 -1.47
CA MET A 323 8.26 0.26 -0.21
C MET A 323 8.47 1.71 0.26
N ARG A 324 8.41 2.71 -0.65
CA ARG A 324 8.37 4.13 -0.26
C ARG A 324 7.16 4.44 0.64
N PHE A 325 6.03 3.77 0.41
CA PHE A 325 4.85 3.84 1.27
C PHE A 325 5.23 3.62 2.75
N TYR A 326 5.85 2.48 3.06
CA TYR A 326 6.21 2.12 4.43
C TYR A 326 7.37 2.95 4.99
N GLU A 327 8.31 3.34 4.14
CA GLU A 327 9.41 4.23 4.54
C GLU A 327 8.87 5.59 4.99
N LEU A 328 7.98 6.19 4.22
CA LEU A 328 7.37 7.47 4.57
C LEU A 328 6.40 7.34 5.76
N GLU A 329 5.73 6.22 5.91
CA GLU A 329 4.92 5.93 7.08
C GLU A 329 5.78 5.87 8.36
N ALA A 330 6.92 5.20 8.32
CA ALA A 330 7.86 5.15 9.44
C ALA A 330 8.37 6.55 9.81
N LEU A 331 8.73 7.37 8.83
CA LEU A 331 9.14 8.76 9.05
C LEU A 331 8.01 9.61 9.65
N CYS A 332 6.77 9.46 9.18
CA CYS A 332 5.62 10.11 9.79
C CYS A 332 5.39 9.68 11.25
N ALA A 333 5.57 8.39 11.56
CA ALA A 333 5.49 7.88 12.93
C ALA A 333 6.55 8.49 13.86
N LEU A 334 7.70 8.90 13.30
CA LEU A 334 8.80 9.57 13.99
C LEU A 334 8.65 11.10 14.03
N GLY A 335 7.55 11.66 13.54
CA GLY A 335 7.28 13.10 13.59
C GLY A 335 7.87 13.91 12.42
N GLU A 336 8.29 13.28 11.34
CA GLU A 336 8.99 13.87 10.21
C GLU A 336 8.07 14.32 9.07
N GLN A 337 6.83 14.74 9.34
CA GLN A 337 5.83 15.09 8.31
C GLN A 337 6.31 16.17 7.35
N GLU A 338 7.12 17.15 7.81
CA GLU A 338 7.66 18.18 6.91
C GLU A 338 8.65 17.60 5.89
N SER A 339 9.52 16.69 6.33
CA SER A 339 10.44 15.96 5.45
C SER A 339 9.68 15.06 4.49
N VAL A 340 8.68 14.33 4.98
CA VAL A 340 7.83 13.45 4.17
C VAL A 340 7.07 14.24 3.10
N MET A 341 6.61 15.46 3.40
CA MET A 341 5.97 16.33 2.41
C MET A 341 6.93 16.67 1.26
N LYS A 342 8.18 17.00 1.57
CA LYS A 342 9.22 17.29 0.57
C LYS A 342 9.49 16.05 -0.29
N GLU A 343 9.59 14.87 0.33
CA GLU A 343 9.79 13.59 -0.36
C GLU A 343 8.60 13.22 -1.26
N MET A 344 7.37 13.40 -0.80
CA MET A 344 6.17 13.18 -1.64
C MET A 344 6.20 14.08 -2.89
N LYS A 345 6.51 15.36 -2.74
CA LYS A 345 6.61 16.29 -3.88
C LYS A 345 7.77 15.94 -4.81
N ALA A 346 8.92 15.57 -4.27
CA ALA A 346 10.05 15.16 -5.09
C ALA A 346 9.75 13.89 -5.90
N TYR A 347 9.19 12.87 -5.27
CA TYR A 347 8.97 11.56 -5.88
C TYR A 347 7.71 11.51 -6.75
N TRP A 348 6.52 11.78 -6.20
CA TRP A 348 5.26 11.75 -6.97
C TRP A 348 5.11 12.96 -7.89
N GLY A 349 5.55 14.14 -7.45
CA GLY A 349 5.66 15.33 -8.31
C GLY A 349 6.67 15.12 -9.45
N GLY A 350 7.74 14.35 -9.22
CA GLY A 350 8.65 13.91 -10.28
C GLY A 350 7.94 13.10 -11.37
N MET A 351 7.12 12.10 -10.99
CA MET A 351 6.30 11.36 -11.97
C MET A 351 5.32 12.27 -12.73
N LEU A 352 4.73 13.26 -12.06
CA LEU A 352 3.84 14.25 -12.73
C LEU A 352 4.58 15.09 -13.77
N LYS A 353 5.82 15.52 -13.48
CA LYS A 353 6.69 16.26 -14.41
C LYS A 353 7.04 15.42 -15.64
N GLU A 354 7.21 14.11 -15.46
CA GLU A 354 7.39 13.15 -16.56
C GLU A 354 6.06 12.83 -17.29
N GLY A 355 4.98 13.51 -16.96
CA GLY A 355 3.69 13.42 -17.63
C GLY A 355 2.80 12.29 -17.14
N ALA A 356 2.96 11.80 -15.90
CA ALA A 356 2.07 10.82 -15.31
C ALA A 356 0.64 11.34 -15.21
N THR A 357 -0.32 10.50 -15.65
CA THR A 357 -1.77 10.71 -15.47
C THR A 357 -2.37 9.66 -14.55
N SER A 358 -1.58 8.69 -14.15
CA SER A 358 -1.75 7.70 -13.11
C SER A 358 -0.38 7.36 -12.57
N PHE A 359 -0.27 6.88 -11.33
CA PHE A 359 1.04 6.59 -10.74
C PHE A 359 1.59 5.24 -11.16
N TRP A 360 2.92 5.15 -11.14
CA TRP A 360 3.69 4.09 -11.78
C TRP A 360 4.12 3.01 -10.79
N GLU A 361 4.44 1.85 -11.32
CA GLU A 361 4.97 0.69 -10.60
C GLU A 361 6.34 0.97 -9.96
N LYS A 362 7.16 1.78 -10.62
CA LYS A 362 8.51 2.18 -10.17
C LYS A 362 8.88 3.52 -10.76
N TYR A 363 9.57 4.34 -10.00
CA TYR A 363 10.14 5.62 -10.45
C TYR A 363 11.50 5.82 -9.82
N ASN A 364 12.52 6.00 -10.66
CA ASN A 364 13.84 6.42 -10.25
C ASN A 364 14.12 7.81 -10.85
N PRO A 365 14.27 8.86 -10.02
CA PRO A 365 14.50 10.23 -10.51
C PRO A 365 15.82 10.39 -11.30
N GLU A 366 16.74 9.45 -11.19
CA GLU A 366 18.01 9.44 -11.95
C GLU A 366 17.83 8.92 -13.39
N GLU A 367 16.72 8.26 -13.68
CA GLU A 367 16.39 7.83 -15.05
C GLU A 367 15.91 9.01 -15.88
N THR A 368 16.09 8.92 -17.20
CA THR A 368 15.67 9.94 -18.17
C THR A 368 15.02 9.33 -19.40
N GLY A 369 14.05 10.05 -19.99
CA GLY A 369 13.43 9.69 -21.26
C GLY A 369 12.76 8.33 -21.23
N THR A 370 13.01 7.48 -22.21
CA THR A 370 12.37 6.16 -22.34
C THR A 370 12.79 5.15 -21.27
N ARG A 371 13.86 5.41 -20.50
CA ARG A 371 14.24 4.56 -19.37
C ARG A 371 13.14 4.48 -18.31
N HIS A 372 12.40 5.57 -18.09
CA HIS A 372 11.22 5.56 -17.22
C HIS A 372 10.14 4.57 -17.62
N LEU A 373 10.15 4.07 -18.85
CA LEU A 373 9.16 3.12 -19.36
C LEU A 373 9.65 1.67 -19.27
N ALA A 374 10.96 1.47 -19.09
CA ALA A 374 11.60 0.16 -19.09
C ALA A 374 11.45 -0.56 -17.76
N MET A 375 11.17 -1.86 -17.78
CA MET A 375 11.19 -2.77 -16.64
C MET A 375 11.23 -4.22 -17.11
N TYR A 376 11.71 -5.13 -16.28
CA TYR A 376 11.77 -6.57 -16.58
C TYR A 376 12.55 -6.91 -17.85
N GLY A 377 13.61 -6.14 -18.16
CA GLY A 377 14.39 -6.31 -19.38
C GLY A 377 13.64 -5.92 -20.67
N ARG A 378 12.51 -5.22 -20.57
CA ARG A 378 11.68 -4.78 -21.71
C ARG A 378 11.61 -3.26 -21.78
N PRO A 379 11.81 -2.63 -22.96
CA PRO A 379 11.82 -1.18 -23.12
C PRO A 379 10.54 -0.47 -22.65
N TYR A 380 9.39 -1.15 -22.69
CA TYR A 380 8.09 -0.63 -22.27
C TYR A 380 7.43 -1.56 -21.25
N GLY A 381 8.24 -2.23 -20.42
CA GLY A 381 7.77 -3.23 -19.46
C GLY A 381 7.00 -2.65 -18.26
N LYS A 382 7.32 -1.42 -17.84
CA LYS A 382 6.78 -0.80 -16.64
C LYS A 382 5.26 -0.60 -16.72
N SER A 383 4.56 -0.87 -15.63
CA SER A 383 3.17 -0.47 -15.46
C SER A 383 3.11 1.01 -15.10
N LEU A 384 2.44 1.81 -15.95
CA LEU A 384 2.28 3.26 -15.74
C LEU A 384 0.94 3.59 -15.05
N CYS A 385 0.18 2.59 -14.64
CA CYS A 385 -0.96 2.71 -13.74
C CYS A 385 -0.92 1.50 -12.80
N HIS A 386 -0.44 1.72 -11.59
CA HIS A 386 -0.18 0.67 -10.62
C HIS A 386 -0.69 1.11 -9.25
N ALA A 387 -1.50 0.26 -8.59
CA ALA A 387 -2.25 0.61 -7.40
C ALA A 387 -1.36 1.15 -6.26
N TRP A 388 -0.25 0.47 -5.96
CA TRP A 388 0.67 0.89 -4.90
C TRP A 388 1.30 2.30 -5.12
N GLY A 389 1.19 2.85 -6.34
CA GLY A 389 1.60 4.21 -6.63
C GLY A 389 0.72 5.29 -5.97
N ALA A 390 -0.47 4.93 -5.50
CA ALA A 390 -1.44 5.89 -4.95
C ALA A 390 -1.28 6.18 -3.44
N SER A 391 -0.20 5.71 -2.81
CA SER A 391 0.05 5.82 -1.38
C SER A 391 -0.04 7.22 -0.74
N PRO A 392 0.15 8.36 -1.44
CA PRO A 392 -0.11 9.68 -0.86
C PRO A 392 -1.51 9.86 -0.27
N ILE A 393 -2.54 9.16 -0.80
CA ILE A 393 -3.91 9.20 -0.26
C ILE A 393 -3.91 8.79 1.23
N TYR A 394 -3.31 7.66 1.53
CA TYR A 394 -3.23 7.14 2.89
C TYR A 394 -2.38 8.03 3.80
N LEU A 395 -1.20 8.46 3.33
CA LEU A 395 -0.30 9.30 4.11
C LEU A 395 -0.97 10.63 4.47
N LEU A 396 -1.63 11.28 3.51
CA LEU A 396 -2.33 12.55 3.72
C LEU A 396 -3.53 12.38 4.66
N GLY A 397 -4.29 11.31 4.54
CA GLY A 397 -5.41 11.02 5.43
C GLY A 397 -4.98 10.69 6.86
N LYS A 398 -4.03 9.78 7.01
CA LYS A 398 -3.61 9.26 8.33
C LYS A 398 -2.70 10.20 9.10
N TYR A 399 -1.79 10.93 8.43
CA TYR A 399 -0.72 11.67 9.10
C TYR A 399 -0.78 13.19 8.93
N TYR A 400 -1.54 13.70 7.94
CA TYR A 400 -1.74 15.15 7.78
C TYR A 400 -3.13 15.57 8.24
N LEU A 401 -4.21 15.00 7.70
CA LEU A 401 -5.53 15.13 8.35
C LEU A 401 -5.55 14.46 9.72
N GLY A 402 -4.72 13.44 9.90
CA GLY A 402 -4.37 12.87 11.18
C GLY A 402 -5.41 11.91 11.77
N VAL A 403 -6.33 11.40 10.95
CA VAL A 403 -7.45 10.54 11.40
C VAL A 403 -7.05 9.07 11.39
N LYS A 404 -7.24 8.38 12.51
CA LYS A 404 -7.01 6.94 12.61
C LYS A 404 -7.90 6.28 13.66
N PRO A 405 -8.39 5.05 13.43
CA PRO A 405 -9.10 4.30 14.44
C PRO A 405 -8.16 3.95 15.61
N THR A 406 -8.65 4.07 16.84
CA THR A 406 -7.98 3.60 18.05
C THR A 406 -8.67 2.36 18.62
N LYS A 407 -9.93 2.15 18.23
CA LYS A 407 -10.65 0.89 18.40
C LYS A 407 -11.25 0.43 17.07
N PRO A 408 -11.54 -0.88 16.93
CA PRO A 408 -12.08 -1.42 15.70
C PRO A 408 -13.35 -0.67 15.25
N GLY A 409 -13.47 -0.49 13.93
CA GLY A 409 -14.63 0.14 13.31
C GLY A 409 -14.81 1.61 13.67
N TYR A 410 -13.77 2.32 14.09
CA TYR A 410 -13.89 3.71 14.56
C TYR A 410 -14.86 3.91 15.76
N GLU A 411 -15.09 2.86 16.56
CA GLU A 411 -15.79 3.01 17.85
C GLU A 411 -15.15 4.12 18.68
N GLU A 412 -13.80 4.11 18.70
CA GLU A 412 -12.98 5.24 19.14
C GLU A 412 -11.94 5.58 18.06
N TYR A 413 -11.65 6.87 17.88
CA TYR A 413 -10.66 7.33 16.93
C TYR A 413 -9.90 8.55 17.45
N SER A 414 -8.71 8.77 16.91
CA SER A 414 -7.92 9.98 17.19
C SER A 414 -7.80 10.83 15.93
N VAL A 415 -7.75 12.14 16.13
CA VAL A 415 -7.42 13.13 15.12
C VAL A 415 -6.20 13.89 15.62
N THR A 416 -5.09 13.77 14.91
CA THR A 416 -3.83 14.47 15.24
C THR A 416 -3.34 15.17 13.97
N PRO A 417 -3.97 16.29 13.57
CA PRO A 417 -3.68 16.92 12.31
C PRO A 417 -2.32 17.62 12.33
N CYS A 418 -1.62 17.60 11.19
CA CYS A 418 -0.31 18.20 11.03
C CYS A 418 -0.19 18.90 9.67
N LEU A 419 0.08 20.20 9.67
CA LEU A 419 0.23 20.97 8.43
C LEU A 419 1.45 20.55 7.60
N GLY A 420 2.53 20.01 8.23
CA GLY A 420 3.73 19.58 7.52
C GLY A 420 4.37 20.66 6.64
N GLY A 421 4.25 21.94 7.04
CA GLY A 421 4.72 23.11 6.30
C GLY A 421 3.65 23.81 5.44
N LEU A 422 2.45 23.29 5.33
CA LEU A 422 1.32 23.92 4.65
C LEU A 422 0.82 25.16 5.40
N LYS A 423 0.13 26.06 4.68
CA LYS A 423 -0.57 27.22 5.27
C LYS A 423 -1.96 26.83 5.78
N TRP A 424 -2.64 25.98 5.06
CA TRP A 424 -3.92 25.39 5.39
C TRP A 424 -4.10 24.06 4.64
N MET A 425 -4.95 23.21 5.18
CA MET A 425 -5.48 22.01 4.54
C MET A 425 -6.90 21.73 4.98
N GLU A 426 -7.64 21.04 4.14
CA GLU A 426 -8.97 20.49 4.44
C GLU A 426 -9.13 19.10 3.82
N GLY A 427 -10.03 18.32 4.39
CA GLY A 427 -10.33 17.02 3.81
C GLY A 427 -11.43 16.29 4.55
N THR A 428 -11.77 15.15 3.98
CA THR A 428 -12.81 14.25 4.50
C THR A 428 -12.22 12.86 4.63
N VAL A 429 -12.42 12.24 5.78
CA VAL A 429 -12.06 10.85 6.02
C VAL A 429 -13.33 10.04 6.25
N PRO A 430 -13.62 9.03 5.42
CA PRO A 430 -14.79 8.17 5.60
C PRO A 430 -14.59 7.19 6.76
N THR A 431 -15.70 6.85 7.42
CA THR A 431 -15.76 5.87 8.51
C THR A 431 -17.04 5.03 8.38
N PRO A 432 -17.22 3.96 9.17
CA PRO A 432 -18.48 3.22 9.25
C PRO A 432 -19.66 4.07 9.73
N TYR A 433 -19.41 5.14 10.48
CA TYR A 433 -20.44 6.04 11.04
C TYR A 433 -20.79 7.23 10.15
N GLY A 434 -20.15 7.36 8.98
CA GLY A 434 -20.26 8.52 8.10
C GLY A 434 -18.88 9.11 7.82
N ASN A 435 -18.74 10.42 7.89
CA ASN A 435 -17.51 11.11 7.51
C ASN A 435 -16.98 11.96 8.67
N ILE A 436 -15.67 12.18 8.68
CA ILE A 436 -15.00 13.16 9.53
C ILE A 436 -14.43 14.23 8.60
N HIS A 437 -14.94 15.46 8.71
CA HIS A 437 -14.47 16.62 7.96
C HIS A 437 -13.49 17.41 8.83
N ILE A 438 -12.36 17.78 8.26
CA ILE A 438 -11.29 18.50 8.95
C ILE A 438 -10.85 19.67 8.10
N TYR A 439 -10.73 20.83 8.73
CA TYR A 439 -9.99 21.98 8.22
C TYR A 439 -8.95 22.37 9.26
N MET A 440 -7.77 22.71 8.83
CA MET A 440 -6.70 23.24 9.68
C MET A 440 -5.94 24.35 8.99
N ASP A 441 -5.73 25.43 9.69
CA ASP A 441 -4.73 26.45 9.35
C ASP A 441 -3.83 26.76 10.56
N LYS A 442 -3.04 27.84 10.50
CA LYS A 442 -2.13 28.25 11.59
C LYS A 442 -2.84 28.83 12.82
N LYS A 443 -4.18 28.98 12.80
CA LYS A 443 -4.95 29.67 13.85
C LYS A 443 -5.97 28.76 14.49
N GLU A 444 -6.56 27.85 13.68
CA GLU A 444 -7.66 27.03 14.15
C GLU A 444 -7.72 25.67 13.44
N ILE A 445 -8.39 24.74 14.13
CA ILE A 445 -8.83 23.47 13.59
C ILE A 445 -10.37 23.46 13.64
N ARG A 446 -11.02 23.15 12.51
CA ARG A 446 -12.47 22.87 12.47
C ARG A 446 -12.67 21.40 12.18
N ILE A 447 -13.52 20.76 12.98
CA ILE A 447 -13.86 19.35 12.85
C ILE A 447 -15.35 19.17 12.92
N LYS A 448 -15.88 18.38 11.97
CA LYS A 448 -17.24 17.85 12.02
C LYS A 448 -17.17 16.34 11.84
N SER A 449 -17.73 15.59 12.79
CA SER A 449 -17.81 14.13 12.75
C SER A 449 -19.26 13.69 12.72
N ASP A 450 -19.60 12.72 11.87
CA ASP A 450 -20.95 12.14 11.81
C ASP A 450 -21.19 11.12 12.94
N GLY A 451 -20.13 10.57 13.57
CA GLY A 451 -20.27 9.62 14.66
C GLY A 451 -18.95 9.06 15.19
N GLY A 452 -19.03 8.09 16.12
CA GLY A 452 -17.89 7.55 16.86
C GLY A 452 -17.40 8.46 17.99
N LYS A 453 -16.50 7.95 18.84
CA LYS A 453 -15.90 8.72 19.94
C LYS A 453 -14.53 9.25 19.51
N GLY A 454 -14.46 10.51 19.18
CA GLY A 454 -13.26 11.15 18.70
C GLY A 454 -12.47 11.88 19.78
N VAL A 455 -11.13 11.82 19.66
CA VAL A 455 -10.22 12.64 20.45
C VAL A 455 -9.31 13.45 19.52
N LEU A 456 -9.41 14.76 19.60
CA LEU A 456 -8.51 15.68 18.93
C LEU A 456 -7.27 15.90 19.78
N ASN A 457 -6.12 15.62 19.24
CA ASN A 457 -4.82 15.89 19.85
C ASN A 457 -4.18 17.13 19.20
N ILE A 458 -4.04 18.20 19.96
CA ILE A 458 -3.48 19.47 19.50
C ILE A 458 -2.07 19.62 20.08
N PRO A 459 -1.02 19.81 19.28
CA PRO A 459 0.30 20.15 19.78
C PRO A 459 0.29 21.56 20.38
N THR A 460 0.77 21.70 21.60
CA THR A 460 0.93 22.97 22.30
C THR A 460 2.36 23.14 22.80
N ARG A 461 2.74 24.34 23.23
CA ARG A 461 4.07 24.58 23.84
C ARG A 461 4.33 23.73 25.10
N LYS A 462 3.27 23.22 25.74
CA LYS A 462 3.34 22.39 26.97
C LYS A 462 3.18 20.89 26.70
N GLY A 463 3.15 20.45 25.44
CA GLY A 463 2.88 19.07 25.01
C GLY A 463 1.55 18.94 24.28
N MET A 464 1.04 17.71 24.16
CA MET A 464 -0.22 17.43 23.47
C MET A 464 -1.40 17.72 24.39
N LYS A 465 -2.39 18.48 23.89
CA LYS A 465 -3.68 18.71 24.54
C LYS A 465 -4.73 17.84 23.86
N ALA A 466 -5.37 16.96 24.64
CA ALA A 466 -6.46 16.13 24.15
C ALA A 466 -7.82 16.84 24.40
N MET A 467 -8.71 16.80 23.40
CA MET A 467 -10.06 17.36 23.47
C MET A 467 -11.04 16.37 22.83
N THR A 468 -12.23 16.24 23.43
CA THR A 468 -13.29 15.38 22.88
C THR A 468 -13.87 16.00 21.62
N ILE A 469 -14.16 15.17 20.62
CA ILE A 469 -14.90 15.53 19.42
C ILE A 469 -16.34 15.02 19.62
N GLU A 470 -17.28 15.95 19.72
CA GLU A 470 -18.70 15.60 19.81
C GLU A 470 -19.27 15.43 18.39
N PRO A 471 -19.98 14.33 18.09
CA PRO A 471 -20.58 14.11 16.79
C PRO A 471 -21.76 15.05 16.50
N GLY A 472 -21.97 15.36 15.23
CA GLY A 472 -23.12 16.09 14.71
C GLY A 472 -22.81 17.53 14.29
N GLU A 473 -22.22 18.35 15.15
CA GLU A 473 -21.95 19.76 14.85
C GLU A 473 -20.47 20.03 14.56
N GLU A 474 -20.21 21.10 13.82
CA GLU A 474 -18.85 21.57 13.61
C GLU A 474 -18.29 22.21 14.87
N GLN A 475 -17.13 21.78 15.28
CA GLN A 475 -16.41 22.30 16.43
C GLN A 475 -15.17 23.05 15.98
N VAL A 476 -14.90 24.22 16.58
CA VAL A 476 -13.76 25.08 16.27
C VAL A 476 -12.81 25.14 17.47
N PHE A 477 -11.58 24.76 17.26
CA PHE A 477 -10.51 24.73 18.25
C PHE A 477 -9.41 25.71 17.85
N LYS A 478 -9.19 26.74 18.67
CA LYS A 478 -8.11 27.73 18.49
C LYS A 478 -6.89 27.34 19.33
N TYR A 479 -5.68 27.58 18.84
CA TYR A 479 -4.40 27.21 19.50
C TYR A 479 -3.28 28.22 19.26
#